data_708a15a955c527b99c8b0d8e9ba41619
#
_entry.id   708a15a955c527b99c8b0d8e9ba41619
#
_cell.length_a   1.000
_cell.length_b   1.000
_cell.length_c   1.000
_cell.angle_alpha   90.00
_cell.angle_beta   90.00
_cell.angle_gamma   90.00
#
_symmetry.space_group_name_H-M   'P 1'
#
loop_
_entity.id
_entity.type
_entity.pdbx_description
1 polymer ?
#
loop_
_entity_poly.entity_id
_entity_poly.type
_entity_poly.pdbx_seq_one_letter_code
_entity_poly.pdbx_strand_id
1 'polypeptide(L)'
;MTRPDLFFVPCDDAWGGHRMAYWQWGDPRSAHVVLCVHGLTRQGRDFDMLAQAIVARAGGDVRVVCPDVVGRGHSDWLREPAFYQVPFYAADMVTLVDRLHAEQPVATLDYVGTSMGGLIGLVVAGHRELPLPVPVHRLVINDVGPTLDPAALQRIGTYVGQGGRYATLREAADAMWALSSSFGPHTPEQWLELSRHMVVPASRRSADGSARLAVDATPAEPSGDPRAEPEGPLLLHYDPAIAVPFRLATPEAAAQGEAALWALYDAITAPTLLVRGAQSDLITVATAQQMAQRGPRATVVEFDGVGHAPTFVDPAQSAAVTAFLFD
;
A
#
# COMPACT_ATOMS: atom_id res chain seq x y z
N MET A 1 11.75 -17.42 7.94
CA MET A 1 11.19 -16.37 7.07
C MET A 1 12.34 -15.65 6.41
N THR A 2 12.37 -15.59 5.08
CA THR A 2 13.35 -14.79 4.34
C THR A 2 13.05 -13.32 4.58
N ARG A 3 14.07 -12.54 4.97
CA ARG A 3 13.95 -11.09 5.10
C ARG A 3 13.91 -10.47 3.70
N PRO A 4 13.14 -9.40 3.49
CA PRO A 4 13.23 -8.63 2.27
C PRO A 4 14.47 -7.75 2.27
N ASP A 5 14.93 -7.42 1.07
CA ASP A 5 15.93 -6.38 0.87
C ASP A 5 15.25 -5.01 0.70
N LEU A 6 15.89 -3.95 1.20
CA LEU A 6 15.42 -2.57 1.10
C LEU A 6 16.20 -1.83 0.01
N PHE A 7 15.47 -1.21 -0.90
CA PHE A 7 16.01 -0.42 -2.00
C PHE A 7 15.35 0.97 -2.06
N PHE A 8 15.90 1.84 -2.90
CA PHE A 8 15.37 3.19 -3.12
C PHE A 8 15.35 3.51 -4.61
N VAL A 9 14.31 4.21 -5.04
CA VAL A 9 14.20 4.80 -6.38
C VAL A 9 14.03 6.30 -6.27
N PRO A 10 14.81 7.11 -7.03
CA PRO A 10 14.56 8.54 -7.14
C PRO A 10 13.31 8.78 -7.99
N CYS A 11 12.40 9.58 -7.48
CA CYS A 11 11.19 10.05 -8.15
C CYS A 11 11.28 11.54 -8.37
N ASP A 12 10.88 12.02 -9.55
CA ASP A 12 10.93 13.43 -9.90
C ASP A 12 9.67 14.16 -9.39
N ASP A 13 9.87 15.37 -8.92
CA ASP A 13 8.80 16.32 -8.59
C ASP A 13 9.23 17.77 -8.93
N ALA A 14 8.30 18.71 -8.83
CA ALA A 14 8.58 20.12 -9.13
C ALA A 14 9.50 20.80 -8.11
N TRP A 15 9.89 20.13 -7.02
CA TRP A 15 10.65 20.71 -5.89
C TRP A 15 12.02 20.05 -5.67
N GLY A 16 12.52 19.31 -6.63
CA GLY A 16 13.85 18.70 -6.63
C GLY A 16 13.84 17.20 -6.33
N GLY A 17 12.70 16.57 -6.47
CA GLY A 17 12.54 15.12 -6.33
C GLY A 17 12.48 14.63 -4.88
N HIS A 18 12.14 13.36 -4.76
CA HIS A 18 12.11 12.61 -3.51
C HIS A 18 12.56 11.17 -3.76
N ARG A 19 12.90 10.44 -2.71
CA ARG A 19 13.22 9.01 -2.81
C ARG A 19 12.04 8.21 -2.32
N MET A 20 11.65 7.20 -3.10
CA MET A 20 10.70 6.19 -2.68
C MET A 20 11.46 4.90 -2.29
N ALA A 21 11.23 4.42 -1.09
CA ALA A 21 11.73 3.14 -0.62
C ALA A 21 10.86 1.99 -1.13
N TYR A 22 11.45 0.82 -1.37
CA TYR A 22 10.69 -0.40 -1.63
C TYR A 22 11.39 -1.63 -1.06
N TRP A 23 10.60 -2.59 -0.64
CA TRP A 23 11.02 -3.87 -0.12
C TRP A 23 10.87 -4.93 -1.20
N GLN A 24 11.80 -5.87 -1.27
CA GLN A 24 11.80 -6.92 -2.31
C GLN A 24 12.02 -8.31 -1.70
N TRP A 25 11.21 -9.26 -2.14
CA TRP A 25 11.31 -10.69 -1.88
C TRP A 25 11.47 -11.45 -3.19
N GLY A 26 12.00 -12.68 -3.12
CA GLY A 26 12.13 -13.60 -4.26
C GLY A 26 13.41 -13.39 -5.06
N ASP A 27 13.44 -13.85 -6.32
CA ASP A 27 14.64 -13.75 -7.18
C ASP A 27 14.70 -12.37 -7.84
N PRO A 28 15.72 -11.55 -7.55
CA PRO A 28 15.86 -10.21 -8.18
C PRO A 28 16.05 -10.27 -9.70
N ARG A 29 16.32 -11.45 -10.27
CA ARG A 29 16.48 -11.66 -11.72
C ARG A 29 15.21 -12.14 -12.40
N SER A 30 14.16 -12.47 -11.67
CA SER A 30 12.90 -12.92 -12.27
C SER A 30 12.29 -11.80 -13.12
N ALA A 31 11.81 -12.18 -14.31
CA ALA A 31 11.08 -11.30 -15.20
C ALA A 31 9.60 -11.12 -14.80
N HIS A 32 9.12 -11.85 -13.80
CA HIS A 32 7.78 -11.71 -13.24
C HIS A 32 7.83 -10.86 -11.98
N VAL A 33 7.20 -9.70 -12.03
CA VAL A 33 7.08 -8.75 -10.91
C VAL A 33 5.65 -8.75 -10.38
N VAL A 34 5.49 -8.87 -9.06
CA VAL A 34 4.24 -8.60 -8.35
C VAL A 34 4.44 -7.34 -7.51
N LEU A 35 3.79 -6.25 -7.90
CA LEU A 35 3.84 -4.97 -7.21
C LEU A 35 2.71 -4.90 -6.16
N CYS A 36 3.05 -4.82 -4.87
CA CYS A 36 2.08 -4.77 -3.76
C CYS A 36 2.07 -3.40 -3.11
N VAL A 37 0.98 -2.64 -3.23
CA VAL A 37 0.87 -1.25 -2.76
C VAL A 37 -0.13 -1.12 -1.61
N HIS A 38 0.33 -0.54 -0.51
CA HIS A 38 -0.33 -0.49 0.79
C HIS A 38 -1.43 0.58 0.91
N GLY A 39 -2.19 0.52 2.00
CA GLY A 39 -3.23 1.49 2.37
C GLY A 39 -2.67 2.82 2.89
N LEU A 40 -3.55 3.79 3.14
CA LEU A 40 -3.28 5.20 3.35
C LEU A 40 -2.19 5.53 4.39
N THR A 41 -2.29 4.95 5.58
CA THR A 41 -1.35 5.20 6.71
C THR A 41 -0.38 4.05 6.92
N ARG A 42 -0.41 3.05 6.04
CA ARG A 42 0.37 1.81 6.14
C ARG A 42 1.68 1.93 5.35
N GLN A 43 2.37 0.82 5.12
CA GLN A 43 3.65 0.77 4.41
C GLN A 43 3.92 -0.64 3.85
N GLY A 44 4.98 -0.81 3.05
CA GLY A 44 5.23 -2.02 2.25
C GLY A 44 5.33 -3.31 3.06
N ARG A 45 5.77 -3.25 4.34
CA ARG A 45 5.91 -4.43 5.21
C ARG A 45 4.57 -5.04 5.66
N ASP A 46 3.44 -4.40 5.36
CA ASP A 46 2.11 -5.01 5.54
C ASP A 46 1.93 -6.28 4.70
N PHE A 47 2.67 -6.38 3.62
CA PHE A 47 2.61 -7.51 2.71
C PHE A 47 3.57 -8.66 3.03
N ASP A 48 4.28 -8.65 4.16
CA ASP A 48 5.28 -9.67 4.51
C ASP A 48 4.75 -11.10 4.36
N MET A 49 3.54 -11.37 4.87
CA MET A 49 2.93 -12.70 4.79
C MET A 49 2.50 -13.04 3.36
N LEU A 50 1.87 -12.10 2.66
CA LEU A 50 1.46 -12.29 1.26
C LEU A 50 2.68 -12.46 0.35
N ALA A 51 3.71 -11.63 0.50
CA ALA A 51 4.93 -11.71 -0.30
C ALA A 51 5.60 -13.09 -0.19
N GLN A 52 5.68 -13.62 1.04
CA GLN A 52 6.22 -14.97 1.26
C GLN A 52 5.33 -16.05 0.63
N ALA A 53 4.00 -15.90 0.71
CA ALA A 53 3.07 -16.83 0.07
C ALA A 53 3.19 -16.80 -1.47
N ILE A 54 3.34 -15.62 -2.06
CA ILE A 54 3.57 -15.42 -3.50
C ILE A 54 4.88 -16.10 -3.93
N VAL A 55 5.99 -15.83 -3.23
CA VAL A 55 7.29 -16.43 -3.52
C VAL A 55 7.23 -17.97 -3.42
N ALA A 56 6.57 -18.48 -2.38
CA ALA A 56 6.40 -19.92 -2.21
C ALA A 56 5.56 -20.55 -3.34
N ARG A 57 4.47 -19.90 -3.74
CA ARG A 57 3.58 -20.37 -4.83
C ARG A 57 4.27 -20.36 -6.18
N ALA A 58 5.11 -19.35 -6.44
CA ALA A 58 5.89 -19.22 -7.68
C ALA A 58 7.16 -20.13 -7.70
N GLY A 59 7.41 -20.93 -6.66
CA GLY A 59 8.65 -21.73 -6.59
C GLY A 59 9.93 -20.90 -6.52
N GLY A 60 9.82 -19.63 -6.11
CA GLY A 60 10.93 -18.69 -6.02
C GLY A 60 11.14 -17.80 -7.26
N ASP A 61 10.57 -18.16 -8.41
CA ASP A 61 10.76 -17.41 -9.66
C ASP A 61 9.75 -16.25 -9.78
N VAL A 62 9.91 -15.28 -8.91
CA VAL A 62 9.12 -14.04 -8.88
C VAL A 62 9.88 -12.95 -8.10
N ARG A 63 9.71 -11.68 -8.48
CA ARG A 63 10.07 -10.51 -7.67
C ARG A 63 8.80 -9.91 -7.05
N VAL A 64 8.64 -10.02 -5.74
CA VAL A 64 7.57 -9.29 -5.04
C VAL A 64 8.13 -7.97 -4.55
N VAL A 65 7.56 -6.87 -5.00
CA VAL A 65 8.03 -5.51 -4.74
C VAL A 65 6.94 -4.74 -4.00
N CYS A 66 7.27 -4.27 -2.80
CA CYS A 66 6.33 -3.57 -1.92
C CYS A 66 6.89 -2.18 -1.59
N PRO A 67 6.51 -1.11 -2.34
CA PRO A 67 6.95 0.24 -2.04
C PRO A 67 6.35 0.76 -0.73
N ASP A 68 7.11 1.61 -0.07
CA ASP A 68 6.59 2.56 0.89
C ASP A 68 6.16 3.80 0.09
N VAL A 69 4.88 4.02 -0.12
CA VAL A 69 4.38 5.18 -0.87
C VAL A 69 4.89 6.46 -0.20
N VAL A 70 5.29 7.46 -0.99
CA VAL A 70 5.88 8.72 -0.49
C VAL A 70 5.12 9.28 0.71
N GLY A 71 5.86 9.70 1.73
CA GLY A 71 5.32 10.12 3.02
C GLY A 71 5.04 8.99 4.02
N ARG A 72 5.38 7.72 3.69
CA ARG A 72 5.21 6.57 4.59
C ARG A 72 6.51 5.76 4.65
N GLY A 73 6.66 5.00 5.74
CA GLY A 73 7.78 4.11 5.92
C GLY A 73 9.14 4.79 5.74
N HIS A 74 9.98 4.21 4.92
CA HIS A 74 11.33 4.69 4.63
C HIS A 74 11.41 5.68 3.46
N SER A 75 10.28 6.01 2.82
CA SER A 75 10.23 7.01 1.76
C SER A 75 10.34 8.43 2.30
N ASP A 76 10.85 9.33 1.47
CA ASP A 76 10.92 10.76 1.81
C ASP A 76 9.51 11.36 1.95
N TRP A 77 9.41 12.52 2.56
CA TRP A 77 8.19 13.29 2.69
C TRP A 77 8.13 14.39 1.64
N LEU A 78 6.92 14.67 1.12
CA LEU A 78 6.74 15.74 0.14
C LEU A 78 6.92 17.13 0.78
N ARG A 79 7.57 18.04 0.05
CA ARG A 79 7.70 19.44 0.45
C ARG A 79 6.37 20.18 0.36
N GLU A 80 5.52 19.77 -0.59
CA GLU A 80 4.19 20.33 -0.79
C GLU A 80 3.11 19.27 -0.49
N PRO A 81 2.50 19.30 0.70
CA PRO A 81 1.56 18.28 1.13
C PRO A 81 0.29 18.14 0.29
N ALA A 82 -0.07 19.18 -0.48
CA ALA A 82 -1.23 19.13 -1.37
C ALA A 82 -1.08 18.04 -2.46
N PHE A 83 0.15 17.57 -2.73
CA PHE A 83 0.44 16.53 -3.71
C PHE A 83 0.38 15.10 -3.15
N TYR A 84 0.04 14.89 -1.90
CA TYR A 84 -0.29 13.56 -1.37
C TYR A 84 -1.60 13.05 -1.96
N GLN A 85 -1.61 12.76 -3.27
CA GLN A 85 -2.77 12.39 -4.06
C GLN A 85 -2.50 11.19 -4.95
N VAL A 86 -3.57 10.43 -5.26
CA VAL A 86 -3.49 9.18 -6.04
C VAL A 86 -2.77 9.36 -7.39
N PRO A 87 -3.02 10.41 -8.20
CA PRO A 87 -2.30 10.57 -9.47
C PRO A 87 -0.79 10.74 -9.29
N PHE A 88 -0.36 11.43 -8.23
CA PHE A 88 1.07 11.59 -7.92
C PHE A 88 1.70 10.26 -7.52
N TYR A 89 1.03 9.50 -6.65
CA TYR A 89 1.50 8.16 -6.26
C TYR A 89 1.56 7.19 -7.46
N ALA A 90 0.62 7.32 -8.42
CA ALA A 90 0.65 6.50 -9.63
C ALA A 90 1.89 6.81 -10.50
N ALA A 91 2.30 8.07 -10.59
CA ALA A 91 3.53 8.46 -11.28
C ALA A 91 4.77 7.85 -10.61
N ASP A 92 4.82 7.82 -9.29
CA ASP A 92 5.90 7.14 -8.54
C ASP A 92 5.93 5.63 -8.84
N MET A 93 4.75 4.98 -8.96
CA MET A 93 4.70 3.55 -9.33
C MET A 93 5.23 3.31 -10.75
N VAL A 94 4.94 4.20 -11.69
CA VAL A 94 5.50 4.13 -13.05
C VAL A 94 7.03 4.23 -13.00
N THR A 95 7.56 5.22 -12.26
CA THR A 95 9.01 5.40 -12.07
C THR A 95 9.65 4.15 -11.46
N LEU A 96 9.00 3.52 -10.47
CA LEU A 96 9.49 2.28 -9.88
C LEU A 96 9.52 1.14 -10.90
N VAL A 97 8.44 0.93 -11.66
CA VAL A 97 8.38 -0.15 -12.66
C VAL A 97 9.40 0.08 -13.77
N ASP A 98 9.58 1.31 -14.23
CA ASP A 98 10.63 1.69 -15.18
C ASP A 98 12.03 1.34 -14.66
N ARG A 99 12.31 1.67 -13.41
CA ARG A 99 13.58 1.36 -12.76
C ARG A 99 13.81 -0.15 -12.68
N LEU A 100 12.82 -0.92 -12.25
CA LEU A 100 12.89 -2.38 -12.19
C LEU A 100 13.11 -3.00 -13.57
N HIS A 101 12.45 -2.48 -14.61
CA HIS A 101 12.58 -2.94 -15.99
C HIS A 101 13.95 -2.62 -16.59
N ALA A 102 14.51 -1.45 -16.27
CA ALA A 102 15.85 -1.05 -16.70
C ALA A 102 16.97 -1.89 -16.05
N GLU A 103 16.80 -2.31 -14.80
CA GLU A 103 17.75 -3.17 -14.09
C GLU A 103 17.66 -4.63 -14.56
N GLN A 104 16.45 -5.15 -14.70
CA GLN A 104 16.15 -6.49 -15.17
C GLN A 104 14.82 -6.45 -15.93
N PRO A 105 14.79 -6.79 -17.23
CA PRO A 105 13.57 -6.72 -18.03
C PRO A 105 12.40 -7.44 -17.39
N VAL A 106 11.31 -6.71 -17.20
CA VAL A 106 10.03 -7.22 -16.70
C VAL A 106 9.23 -7.73 -17.90
N ALA A 107 8.80 -8.98 -17.86
CA ALA A 107 7.92 -9.59 -18.87
C ALA A 107 6.47 -9.66 -18.39
N THR A 108 6.26 -9.85 -17.10
CA THR A 108 4.93 -9.92 -16.48
C THR A 108 4.88 -9.00 -15.26
N LEU A 109 3.90 -8.11 -15.22
CA LEU A 109 3.64 -7.21 -14.12
C LEU A 109 2.24 -7.50 -13.54
N ASP A 110 2.18 -8.10 -12.37
CA ASP A 110 0.95 -8.22 -11.59
C ASP A 110 0.90 -7.14 -10.51
N TYR A 111 -0.30 -6.72 -10.13
CA TYR A 111 -0.50 -5.65 -9.18
C TYR A 111 -1.48 -6.07 -8.08
N VAL A 112 -1.12 -5.81 -6.83
CA VAL A 112 -1.96 -5.99 -5.64
C VAL A 112 -2.04 -4.68 -4.88
N GLY A 113 -3.22 -4.10 -4.73
CA GLY A 113 -3.38 -2.83 -4.01
C GLY A 113 -4.42 -2.89 -2.91
N THR A 114 -4.04 -2.50 -1.70
CA THR A 114 -4.97 -2.40 -0.57
C THR A 114 -5.45 -0.96 -0.40
N SER A 115 -6.79 -0.75 -0.35
CA SER A 115 -7.37 0.56 -0.05
C SER A 115 -6.79 1.64 -0.99
N MET A 116 -6.09 2.66 -0.49
CA MET A 116 -5.37 3.65 -1.31
C MET A 116 -4.51 2.99 -2.39
N GLY A 117 -3.81 1.90 -2.07
CA GLY A 117 -3.02 1.15 -3.06
C GLY A 117 -3.87 0.57 -4.19
N GLY A 118 -5.13 0.20 -3.91
CA GLY A 118 -6.09 -0.20 -4.92
C GLY A 118 -6.51 0.97 -5.82
N LEU A 119 -6.73 2.17 -5.26
CA LEU A 119 -7.01 3.38 -6.05
C LEU A 119 -5.84 3.74 -6.97
N ILE A 120 -4.61 3.61 -6.48
CA ILE A 120 -3.40 3.77 -7.31
C ILE A 120 -3.41 2.73 -8.43
N GLY A 121 -3.75 1.47 -8.12
CA GLY A 121 -3.87 0.38 -9.10
C GLY A 121 -4.91 0.65 -10.19
N LEU A 122 -6.04 1.30 -9.86
CA LEU A 122 -7.02 1.73 -10.86
C LEU A 122 -6.42 2.72 -11.86
N VAL A 123 -5.59 3.65 -11.38
CA VAL A 123 -4.91 4.61 -12.27
C VAL A 123 -3.85 3.89 -13.10
N VAL A 124 -2.98 3.08 -12.47
CA VAL A 124 -1.88 2.39 -13.15
C VAL A 124 -2.37 1.41 -14.21
N ALA A 125 -3.46 0.69 -13.96
CA ALA A 125 -4.01 -0.30 -14.89
C ALA A 125 -5.02 0.30 -15.91
N GLY A 126 -5.71 1.40 -15.56
CA GLY A 126 -6.78 1.97 -16.37
C GLY A 126 -6.37 3.15 -17.24
N HIS A 127 -5.29 3.86 -16.89
CA HIS A 127 -4.86 5.04 -17.64
C HIS A 127 -3.93 4.63 -18.79
N ARG A 128 -4.49 4.52 -20.00
CA ARG A 128 -3.81 3.97 -21.18
C ARG A 128 -2.58 4.76 -21.66
N GLU A 129 -2.45 6.02 -21.26
CA GLU A 129 -1.34 6.90 -21.66
C GLU A 129 -0.18 6.91 -20.64
N LEU A 130 -0.30 6.17 -19.54
CA LEU A 130 0.82 6.02 -18.63
C LEU A 130 1.97 5.25 -19.31
N PRO A 131 3.21 5.75 -19.23
CA PRO A 131 4.36 5.16 -19.91
C PRO A 131 4.89 3.94 -19.14
N LEU A 132 4.04 2.95 -18.90
CA LEU A 132 4.49 1.68 -18.30
C LEU A 132 5.26 0.86 -19.32
N PRO A 133 6.43 0.28 -18.97
CA PRO A 133 7.20 -0.56 -19.88
C PRO A 133 6.47 -1.86 -20.24
N VAL A 134 5.60 -2.33 -19.35
CA VAL A 134 4.70 -3.48 -19.57
C VAL A 134 3.32 -3.18 -18.97
N PRO A 135 2.23 -3.58 -19.60
CA PRO A 135 0.90 -3.39 -19.01
C PRO A 135 0.72 -4.29 -17.78
N VAL A 136 -0.19 -3.91 -16.90
CA VAL A 136 -0.62 -4.77 -15.78
C VAL A 136 -1.27 -6.02 -16.37
N HIS A 137 -0.73 -7.20 -15.99
CA HIS A 137 -1.21 -8.50 -16.48
C HIS A 137 -2.41 -8.99 -15.65
N ARG A 138 -2.34 -8.93 -14.32
CA ARG A 138 -3.44 -9.22 -13.39
C ARG A 138 -3.50 -8.15 -12.30
N LEU A 139 -4.70 -7.78 -11.88
CA LEU A 139 -4.96 -6.75 -10.89
C LEU A 139 -5.74 -7.31 -9.72
N VAL A 140 -5.22 -7.17 -8.51
CA VAL A 140 -5.94 -7.44 -7.27
C VAL A 140 -6.24 -6.11 -6.57
N ILE A 141 -7.51 -5.84 -6.35
CA ILE A 141 -8.02 -4.67 -5.61
C ILE A 141 -8.52 -5.19 -4.28
N ASN A 142 -7.91 -4.75 -3.18
CA ASN A 142 -8.29 -5.16 -1.84
C ASN A 142 -9.08 -4.05 -1.14
N ASP A 143 -10.34 -4.30 -1.00
CA ASP A 143 -11.34 -3.61 -0.19
C ASP A 143 -11.50 -2.12 -0.51
N VAL A 144 -11.51 -1.80 -1.79
CA VAL A 144 -11.76 -0.46 -2.32
C VAL A 144 -12.39 -0.55 -3.70
N GLY A 145 -13.03 0.52 -4.14
CA GLY A 145 -13.59 0.62 -5.48
C GLY A 145 -13.66 2.07 -5.95
N PRO A 146 -14.17 2.32 -7.16
CA PRO A 146 -14.33 3.68 -7.68
C PRO A 146 -15.27 4.55 -6.85
N THR A 147 -16.29 3.98 -6.21
CA THR A 147 -17.18 4.67 -5.25
C THR A 147 -16.77 4.32 -3.84
N LEU A 148 -16.50 5.34 -3.03
CA LEU A 148 -16.15 5.23 -1.62
C LEU A 148 -17.31 5.77 -0.77
N ASP A 149 -17.61 5.08 0.34
CA ASP A 149 -18.64 5.56 1.26
C ASP A 149 -18.22 6.88 1.93
N PRO A 150 -19.02 7.96 1.83
CA PRO A 150 -18.65 9.27 2.39
C PRO A 150 -18.50 9.25 3.92
N ALA A 151 -19.29 8.45 4.64
CA ALA A 151 -19.19 8.37 6.10
C ALA A 151 -17.88 7.66 6.52
N ALA A 152 -17.45 6.63 5.76
CA ALA A 152 -16.15 6.00 5.97
C ALA A 152 -14.99 6.97 5.71
N LEU A 153 -15.06 7.76 4.63
CA LEU A 153 -14.06 8.79 4.34
C LEU A 153 -14.01 9.86 5.43
N GLN A 154 -15.16 10.30 5.94
CA GLN A 154 -15.23 11.24 7.05
C GLN A 154 -14.59 10.65 8.31
N ARG A 155 -14.89 9.40 8.65
CA ARG A 155 -14.27 8.68 9.78
C ARG A 155 -12.75 8.60 9.61
N ILE A 156 -12.25 8.23 8.43
CA ILE A 156 -10.82 8.21 8.13
C ILE A 156 -10.19 9.59 8.36
N GLY A 157 -10.83 10.65 7.88
CA GLY A 157 -10.37 12.03 8.06
C GLY A 157 -10.27 12.47 9.53
N THR A 158 -10.97 11.80 10.47
CA THR A 158 -10.89 12.14 11.90
C THR A 158 -9.58 11.72 12.55
N TYR A 159 -8.91 10.68 12.07
CA TYR A 159 -7.69 10.17 12.69
C TYR A 159 -6.42 10.33 11.83
N VAL A 160 -6.55 10.47 10.52
CA VAL A 160 -5.40 10.65 9.62
C VAL A 160 -4.68 11.96 9.96
N GLY A 161 -3.35 11.89 10.09
CA GLY A 161 -2.51 13.03 10.46
C GLY A 161 -2.53 13.34 11.97
N GLN A 162 -3.28 12.60 12.75
CA GLN A 162 -3.12 12.67 14.20
C GLN A 162 -1.88 11.87 14.59
N GLY A 163 -0.86 12.58 15.06
CA GLY A 163 0.35 11.96 15.58
C GLY A 163 0.09 11.23 16.90
N GLY A 164 0.87 10.20 17.16
CA GLY A 164 0.93 9.54 18.46
C GLY A 164 2.37 9.47 18.93
N ARG A 165 2.58 9.52 20.25
CA ARG A 165 3.87 9.27 20.89
C ARG A 165 3.65 8.17 21.90
N TYR A 166 4.34 7.05 21.73
CA TYR A 166 4.14 5.82 22.49
C TYR A 166 5.42 5.45 23.23
N ALA A 167 5.31 4.93 24.44
CA ALA A 167 6.46 4.49 25.21
C ALA A 167 6.98 3.13 24.73
N THR A 168 6.07 2.27 24.24
CA THR A 168 6.41 0.90 23.79
C THR A 168 5.70 0.56 22.49
N LEU A 169 6.20 -0.48 21.81
CA LEU A 169 5.54 -1.04 20.63
C LEU A 169 4.11 -1.58 20.97
N ARG A 170 3.95 -2.16 22.15
CA ARG A 170 2.65 -2.66 22.62
C ARG A 170 1.62 -1.53 22.73
N GLU A 171 2.00 -0.42 23.37
CA GLU A 171 1.13 0.76 23.50
C GLU A 171 0.73 1.30 22.11
N ALA A 172 1.68 1.38 21.18
CA ALA A 172 1.39 1.79 19.79
C ALA A 172 0.45 0.80 19.09
N ALA A 173 0.68 -0.50 19.24
CA ALA A 173 -0.16 -1.54 18.64
C ALA A 173 -1.59 -1.49 19.20
N ASP A 174 -1.77 -1.29 20.51
CA ASP A 174 -3.09 -1.19 21.15
C ASP A 174 -3.84 0.07 20.63
N ALA A 175 -3.15 1.20 20.50
CA ALA A 175 -3.72 2.42 19.94
C ALA A 175 -4.12 2.27 18.46
N MET A 176 -3.31 1.58 17.65
CA MET A 176 -3.64 1.28 16.25
C MET A 176 -4.80 0.28 16.15
N TRP A 177 -4.87 -0.71 17.05
CA TRP A 177 -5.98 -1.66 17.10
C TRP A 177 -7.32 -0.97 17.34
N ALA A 178 -7.37 0.03 18.22
CA ALA A 178 -8.58 0.80 18.48
C ALA A 178 -9.19 1.44 17.24
N LEU A 179 -8.36 1.75 16.22
CA LEU A 179 -8.78 2.33 14.95
C LEU A 179 -8.96 1.29 13.82
N SER A 180 -8.38 0.10 13.98
CA SER A 180 -8.25 -0.92 12.93
C SER A 180 -8.88 -2.27 13.32
N SER A 181 -9.70 -2.31 14.37
CA SER A 181 -10.38 -3.55 14.82
C SER A 181 -11.27 -4.17 13.74
N SER A 182 -11.68 -3.38 12.74
CA SER A 182 -12.40 -3.86 11.56
C SER A 182 -11.58 -4.73 10.61
N PHE A 183 -10.24 -4.76 10.74
CA PHE A 183 -9.37 -5.61 9.87
C PHE A 183 -9.62 -7.11 10.05
N GLY A 184 -10.46 -7.49 11.00
CA GLY A 184 -10.82 -8.87 11.30
C GLY A 184 -9.95 -9.48 12.40
N PRO A 185 -10.15 -10.78 12.69
CA PRO A 185 -9.48 -11.43 13.80
C PRO A 185 -7.97 -11.56 13.56
N HIS A 186 -7.19 -11.17 14.57
CA HIS A 186 -5.75 -11.35 14.62
C HIS A 186 -5.36 -11.86 16.02
N THR A 187 -4.35 -12.71 16.08
CA THR A 187 -3.74 -12.98 17.41
C THR A 187 -2.96 -11.75 17.86
N PRO A 188 -2.73 -11.59 19.19
CA PRO A 188 -1.92 -10.47 19.68
C PRO A 188 -0.53 -10.40 19.03
N GLU A 189 0.06 -11.56 18.71
CA GLU A 189 1.37 -11.66 18.07
C GLU A 189 1.33 -11.21 16.61
N GLN A 190 0.29 -11.62 15.86
CA GLN A 190 0.08 -11.18 14.48
C GLN A 190 -0.09 -9.67 14.40
N TRP A 191 -0.92 -9.11 15.30
CA TRP A 191 -1.15 -7.67 15.35
C TRP A 191 0.10 -6.88 15.75
N LEU A 192 0.87 -7.39 16.72
CA LEU A 192 2.13 -6.77 17.13
C LEU A 192 3.14 -6.75 15.97
N GLU A 193 3.22 -7.83 15.18
CA GLU A 193 4.11 -7.90 14.02
C GLU A 193 3.68 -6.92 12.92
N LEU A 194 2.39 -6.85 12.58
CA LEU A 194 1.84 -5.84 11.65
C LEU A 194 2.08 -4.41 12.12
N SER A 195 2.16 -4.19 13.44
CA SER A 195 2.35 -2.86 14.03
C SER A 195 3.81 -2.45 14.14
N ARG A 196 4.74 -3.41 14.16
CA ARG A 196 6.16 -3.19 14.39
C ARG A 196 6.78 -2.18 13.44
N HIS A 197 6.45 -2.29 12.16
CA HIS A 197 6.98 -1.43 11.11
C HIS A 197 6.24 -0.08 11.00
N MET A 198 5.10 0.05 11.68
CA MET A 198 4.28 1.26 11.68
C MET A 198 4.80 2.35 12.61
N VAL A 199 5.84 2.06 13.38
CA VAL A 199 6.44 3.00 14.33
C VAL A 199 7.95 3.12 14.11
N VAL A 200 8.48 4.27 14.48
CA VAL A 200 9.90 4.59 14.40
C VAL A 200 10.34 5.31 15.69
N PRO A 201 11.54 5.05 16.22
CA PRO A 201 12.07 5.82 17.34
C PRO A 201 12.09 7.32 17.02
N ALA A 202 11.65 8.15 17.96
CA ALA A 202 11.64 9.60 17.79
C ALA A 202 13.04 10.18 17.49
N SER A 203 14.09 9.50 17.96
CA SER A 203 15.49 9.86 17.68
C SER A 203 15.90 9.70 16.22
N ARG A 204 15.15 8.94 15.42
CA ARG A 204 15.40 8.75 13.97
C ARG A 204 14.69 9.78 13.09
N ARG A 205 13.83 10.63 13.65
CA ARG A 205 13.27 11.78 12.93
C ARG A 205 14.23 12.95 13.00
N SER A 206 14.46 13.60 11.85
CA SER A 206 15.17 14.87 11.79
C SER A 206 14.40 15.97 12.56
N ALA A 207 15.11 17.05 12.95
CA ALA A 207 14.53 18.15 13.73
C ALA A 207 13.37 18.87 12.99
N ASP A 208 13.31 18.78 11.67
CA ASP A 208 12.22 19.30 10.82
C ASP A 208 11.04 18.33 10.66
N GLY A 209 11.06 17.21 11.39
CA GLY A 209 10.02 16.17 11.34
C GLY A 209 10.10 15.27 10.11
N SER A 210 10.93 15.59 9.11
CA SER A 210 11.13 14.75 7.94
C SER A 210 11.93 13.50 8.34
N ALA A 211 11.55 12.35 7.81
CA ALA A 211 12.36 11.14 7.90
C ALA A 211 13.50 11.18 6.86
N ARG A 212 14.09 12.36 6.63
CA ARG A 212 15.25 12.50 5.73
C ARG A 212 16.41 11.72 6.32
N LEU A 213 16.56 10.50 5.86
CA LEU A 213 17.87 9.89 5.88
C LEU A 213 18.76 10.75 4.99
N ALA A 214 19.96 11.13 5.50
CA ALA A 214 20.92 11.86 4.69
C ALA A 214 21.05 11.17 3.32
N VAL A 215 21.09 11.94 2.23
CA VAL A 215 21.07 11.48 0.84
C VAL A 215 22.14 10.41 0.54
N ASP A 216 23.17 10.31 1.36
CA ASP A 216 24.30 9.38 1.26
C ASP A 216 24.29 8.25 2.32
N ALA A 217 23.33 8.23 3.23
CA ALA A 217 23.24 7.14 4.19
C ALA A 217 22.44 5.99 3.55
N THR A 218 23.14 4.98 3.07
CA THR A 218 22.56 3.63 3.01
C THR A 218 21.94 3.41 4.39
N PRO A 219 20.61 3.17 4.51
CA PRO A 219 20.04 2.91 5.82
C PRO A 219 20.83 1.76 6.41
N ALA A 220 21.55 2.01 7.49
CA ALA A 220 22.07 0.92 8.26
C ALA A 220 20.82 0.10 8.64
N GLU A 221 20.74 -1.11 8.12
CA GLU A 221 19.84 -2.12 8.67
C GLU A 221 19.89 -1.97 10.19
N PRO A 222 18.78 -1.98 10.91
CA PRO A 222 18.85 -1.98 12.36
C PRO A 222 19.75 -3.16 12.75
N SER A 223 21.01 -2.85 13.09
CA SER A 223 21.98 -3.81 13.57
C SER A 223 21.52 -4.20 14.98
N GLY A 224 20.65 -5.21 15.06
CA GLY A 224 20.09 -5.69 16.30
C GLY A 224 19.10 -6.82 16.05
N ASP A 225 18.70 -7.50 17.09
CA ASP A 225 17.61 -8.45 17.06
C ASP A 225 16.35 -7.72 16.53
N PRO A 226 15.77 -8.15 15.39
CA PRO A 226 14.55 -7.53 14.84
C PRO A 226 13.37 -7.61 15.80
N ARG A 227 13.48 -8.44 16.84
CA ARG A 227 12.50 -8.57 17.91
C ARG A 227 12.80 -7.67 19.11
N ALA A 228 13.97 -7.00 19.13
CA ALA A 228 14.29 -6.06 20.20
C ALA A 228 13.27 -4.90 20.19
N GLU A 229 12.82 -4.52 21.37
CA GLU A 229 12.02 -3.31 21.54
C GLU A 229 12.87 -2.09 21.16
N PRO A 230 12.33 -1.18 20.30
CA PRO A 230 13.04 0.04 19.98
C PRO A 230 13.25 0.90 21.23
N GLU A 231 14.45 1.44 21.42
CA GLU A 231 14.76 2.31 22.54
C GLU A 231 14.13 3.70 22.37
N GLY A 232 13.55 4.22 23.45
CA GLY A 232 12.97 5.55 23.52
C GLY A 232 11.53 5.63 22.99
N PRO A 233 10.96 6.85 23.00
CA PRO A 233 9.59 7.04 22.53
C PRO A 233 9.44 6.80 21.04
N LEU A 234 8.32 6.17 20.67
CA LEU A 234 7.98 5.80 19.30
C LEU A 234 6.97 6.79 18.71
N LEU A 235 7.08 7.03 17.41
CA LEU A 235 6.16 7.85 16.62
C LEU A 235 5.62 6.99 15.47
N LEU A 236 4.43 7.33 14.97
CA LEU A 236 3.91 6.70 13.76
C LEU A 236 4.81 6.98 12.56
N HIS A 237 5.07 5.97 11.75
CA HIS A 237 6.05 5.99 10.66
C HIS A 237 5.42 6.49 9.34
N TYR A 238 4.73 7.64 9.41
CA TYR A 238 4.22 8.35 8.25
C TYR A 238 4.20 9.87 8.50
N ASP A 239 4.14 10.65 7.41
CA ASP A 239 3.99 12.10 7.46
C ASP A 239 2.55 12.49 7.86
N PRO A 240 2.33 13.19 8.99
CA PRO A 240 1.00 13.67 9.34
C PRO A 240 0.36 14.57 8.26
N ALA A 241 1.15 15.18 7.39
CA ALA A 241 0.67 16.05 6.34
C ALA A 241 -0.09 15.32 5.22
N ILE A 242 -0.08 13.97 5.18
CA ILE A 242 -0.97 13.20 4.30
C ILE A 242 -2.45 13.48 4.54
N ALA A 243 -2.80 14.10 5.67
CA ALA A 243 -4.15 14.57 5.99
C ALA A 243 -4.57 15.83 5.22
N VAL A 244 -3.63 16.58 4.64
CA VAL A 244 -3.93 17.86 3.98
C VAL A 244 -4.95 17.71 2.85
N PRO A 245 -4.83 16.77 1.91
CA PRO A 245 -5.82 16.60 0.85
C PRO A 245 -7.24 16.31 1.36
N PHE A 246 -7.37 15.57 2.47
CA PHE A 246 -8.70 15.32 3.07
C PHE A 246 -9.38 16.60 3.58
N ARG A 247 -8.59 17.57 4.06
CA ARG A 247 -9.10 18.85 4.55
C ARG A 247 -9.45 19.80 3.41
N LEU A 248 -8.87 19.60 2.24
CA LEU A 248 -9.09 20.41 1.04
C LEU A 248 -10.18 19.81 0.12
N ALA A 249 -10.62 18.58 0.39
CA ALA A 249 -11.63 17.92 -0.42
C ALA A 249 -12.99 18.65 -0.33
N THR A 250 -13.60 18.89 -1.49
CA THR A 250 -14.97 19.38 -1.60
C THR A 250 -15.90 18.29 -2.14
N PRO A 251 -17.21 18.36 -1.89
CA PRO A 251 -18.16 17.39 -2.45
C PRO A 251 -18.09 17.31 -3.99
N GLU A 252 -17.88 18.44 -4.65
CA GLU A 252 -17.78 18.52 -6.12
C GLU A 252 -16.53 17.82 -6.62
N ALA A 253 -15.37 18.02 -5.95
CA ALA A 253 -14.12 17.35 -6.28
C ALA A 253 -14.23 15.83 -6.01
N ALA A 254 -14.92 15.42 -4.95
CA ALA A 254 -15.16 14.02 -4.66
C ALA A 254 -16.02 13.35 -5.74
N ALA A 255 -17.11 13.99 -6.20
CA ALA A 255 -17.96 13.47 -7.27
C ALA A 255 -17.21 13.38 -8.61
N GLN A 256 -16.37 14.36 -8.93
CA GLN A 256 -15.50 14.32 -10.12
C GLN A 256 -14.47 13.20 -10.01
N GLY A 257 -13.87 13.02 -8.85
CA GLY A 257 -12.93 11.93 -8.57
C GLY A 257 -13.57 10.56 -8.74
N GLU A 258 -14.78 10.36 -8.22
CA GLU A 258 -15.55 9.12 -8.39
C GLU A 258 -15.82 8.82 -9.88
N ALA A 259 -16.30 9.81 -10.63
CA ALA A 259 -16.55 9.66 -12.05
C ALA A 259 -15.27 9.29 -12.83
N ALA A 260 -14.13 9.93 -12.50
CA ALA A 260 -12.84 9.63 -13.09
C ALA A 260 -12.38 8.20 -12.75
N LEU A 261 -12.53 7.76 -11.50
CA LEU A 261 -12.18 6.39 -11.07
C LEU A 261 -13.03 5.34 -11.78
N TRP A 262 -14.34 5.60 -11.99
CA TRP A 262 -15.17 4.69 -12.79
C TRP A 262 -14.74 4.63 -14.25
N ALA A 263 -14.37 5.76 -14.86
CA ALA A 263 -13.86 5.77 -16.24
C ALA A 263 -12.54 4.98 -16.36
N LEU A 264 -11.64 5.11 -15.39
CA LEU A 264 -10.42 4.31 -15.32
C LEU A 264 -10.72 2.82 -15.13
N TYR A 265 -11.63 2.47 -14.21
CA TYR A 265 -12.03 1.09 -13.98
C TYR A 265 -12.61 0.44 -15.26
N ASP A 266 -13.49 1.15 -15.96
CA ASP A 266 -14.08 0.67 -17.21
C ASP A 266 -13.05 0.47 -18.34
N ALA A 267 -11.92 1.16 -18.29
CA ALA A 267 -10.83 1.06 -19.25
C ALA A 267 -9.84 -0.10 -18.96
N ILE A 268 -9.88 -0.70 -17.77
CA ILE A 268 -9.01 -1.83 -17.40
C ILE A 268 -9.34 -3.04 -18.26
N THR A 269 -8.31 -3.65 -18.83
CA THR A 269 -8.41 -4.89 -19.62
C THR A 269 -7.82 -6.11 -18.89
N ALA A 270 -7.02 -5.88 -17.85
CA ALA A 270 -6.42 -6.93 -17.05
C ALA A 270 -7.51 -7.73 -16.29
N PRO A 271 -7.44 -9.07 -16.22
CA PRO A 271 -8.21 -9.84 -15.28
C PRO A 271 -8.10 -9.24 -13.89
N THR A 272 -9.22 -9.06 -13.20
CA THR A 272 -9.28 -8.33 -11.93
C THR A 272 -9.95 -9.16 -10.86
N LEU A 273 -9.31 -9.24 -9.67
CA LEU A 273 -9.86 -9.78 -8.44
C LEU A 273 -10.20 -8.62 -7.50
N LEU A 274 -11.44 -8.58 -7.04
CA LEU A 274 -11.84 -7.74 -5.90
C LEU A 274 -11.89 -8.61 -4.65
N VAL A 275 -11.00 -8.36 -3.72
CA VAL A 275 -11.06 -8.91 -2.36
C VAL A 275 -11.85 -7.93 -1.50
N ARG A 276 -12.85 -8.41 -0.78
CA ARG A 276 -13.73 -7.58 0.06
C ARG A 276 -13.88 -8.17 1.46
N GLY A 277 -13.78 -7.34 2.49
CA GLY A 277 -14.26 -7.69 3.81
C GLY A 277 -15.79 -7.62 3.83
N ALA A 278 -16.48 -8.68 4.24
CA ALA A 278 -17.96 -8.72 4.23
C ALA A 278 -18.59 -7.62 5.10
N GLN A 279 -17.86 -7.14 6.12
CA GLN A 279 -18.23 -6.02 7.00
C GLN A 279 -17.55 -4.70 6.63
N SER A 280 -17.02 -4.58 5.39
CA SER A 280 -16.41 -3.32 4.96
C SER A 280 -17.42 -2.18 4.97
N ASP A 281 -17.00 -1.07 5.56
CA ASP A 281 -17.72 0.21 5.57
C ASP A 281 -17.26 1.17 4.46
N LEU A 282 -16.15 0.84 3.77
CA LEU A 282 -15.59 1.70 2.72
C LEU A 282 -16.13 1.34 1.32
N ILE A 283 -16.26 0.06 1.02
CA ILE A 283 -16.82 -0.43 -0.24
C ILE A 283 -18.13 -1.18 0.02
N THR A 284 -19.21 -0.68 -0.54
CA THR A 284 -20.54 -1.29 -0.38
C THR A 284 -20.69 -2.55 -1.24
N VAL A 285 -21.64 -3.43 -0.86
CA VAL A 285 -22.04 -4.57 -1.70
C VAL A 285 -22.49 -4.11 -3.09
N ALA A 286 -23.20 -2.98 -3.17
CA ALA A 286 -23.65 -2.43 -4.44
C ALA A 286 -22.48 -2.01 -5.34
N THR A 287 -21.44 -1.37 -4.78
CA THR A 287 -20.22 -1.03 -5.52
C THR A 287 -19.50 -2.28 -6.01
N ALA A 288 -19.35 -3.31 -5.17
CA ALA A 288 -18.73 -4.58 -5.56
C ALA A 288 -19.51 -5.27 -6.69
N GLN A 289 -20.84 -5.27 -6.63
CA GLN A 289 -21.69 -5.79 -7.71
C GLN A 289 -21.53 -5.01 -9.03
N GLN A 290 -21.41 -3.69 -8.98
CA GLN A 290 -21.13 -2.88 -10.16
C GLN A 290 -19.76 -3.22 -10.75
N MET A 291 -18.72 -3.38 -9.91
CA MET A 291 -17.39 -3.80 -10.36
C MET A 291 -17.39 -5.18 -11.01
N ALA A 292 -18.23 -6.11 -10.55
CA ALA A 292 -18.40 -7.42 -11.16
C ALA A 292 -19.14 -7.39 -12.53
N GLN A 293 -19.80 -6.29 -12.86
CA GLN A 293 -20.61 -6.16 -14.08
C GLN A 293 -20.00 -5.20 -15.12
N ARG A 294 -19.08 -4.33 -14.73
CA ARG A 294 -18.49 -3.27 -15.56
C ARG A 294 -16.99 -3.50 -15.77
N GLY A 295 -16.44 -2.84 -16.78
CA GLY A 295 -15.01 -2.84 -17.08
C GLY A 295 -14.43 -4.26 -17.15
N PRO A 296 -13.43 -4.59 -16.33
CA PRO A 296 -12.80 -5.91 -16.31
C PRO A 296 -13.72 -7.02 -15.74
N ARG A 297 -14.89 -6.68 -15.21
CA ARG A 297 -15.83 -7.61 -14.56
C ARG A 297 -15.13 -8.42 -13.46
N ALA A 298 -14.66 -7.73 -12.43
CA ALA A 298 -13.89 -8.32 -11.36
C ALA A 298 -14.55 -9.59 -10.78
N THR A 299 -13.76 -10.63 -10.61
CA THR A 299 -14.12 -11.73 -9.71
C THR A 299 -14.13 -11.21 -8.28
N VAL A 300 -15.19 -11.48 -7.52
CA VAL A 300 -15.32 -10.99 -6.15
C VAL A 300 -15.13 -12.14 -5.17
N VAL A 301 -14.25 -11.95 -4.19
CA VAL A 301 -14.08 -12.86 -3.05
C VAL A 301 -14.31 -12.08 -1.77
N GLU A 302 -15.21 -12.56 -0.92
CA GLU A 302 -15.55 -11.94 0.36
C GLU A 302 -15.07 -12.78 1.53
N PHE A 303 -14.64 -12.10 2.60
CA PHE A 303 -14.19 -12.71 3.84
C PHE A 303 -15.09 -12.27 5.00
N ASP A 304 -15.80 -13.24 5.60
CA ASP A 304 -16.66 -13.00 6.75
C ASP A 304 -15.85 -12.61 8.00
N GLY A 305 -16.43 -11.75 8.83
CA GLY A 305 -15.80 -11.26 10.05
C GLY A 305 -14.68 -10.21 9.82
N VAL A 306 -14.54 -9.75 8.58
CA VAL A 306 -13.53 -8.77 8.16
C VAL A 306 -14.20 -7.53 7.60
N GLY A 307 -13.80 -6.36 8.07
CA GLY A 307 -14.17 -5.07 7.50
C GLY A 307 -13.03 -4.49 6.66
N HIS A 308 -12.86 -3.17 6.71
CA HIS A 308 -11.84 -2.49 5.92
C HIS A 308 -10.50 -2.46 6.67
N ALA A 309 -9.51 -3.20 6.16
CA ALA A 309 -9.44 -4.10 5.01
C ALA A 309 -8.83 -5.45 5.40
N PRO A 310 -9.07 -6.54 4.62
CA PRO A 310 -8.31 -7.78 4.74
C PRO A 310 -6.80 -7.51 4.73
N THR A 311 -6.06 -8.11 5.68
CA THR A 311 -4.63 -7.84 5.88
C THR A 311 -3.70 -8.84 5.19
N PHE A 312 -4.26 -9.92 4.63
CA PHE A 312 -3.53 -11.05 4.06
C PHE A 312 -2.65 -11.82 5.05
N VAL A 313 -2.82 -11.57 6.35
CA VAL A 313 -2.19 -12.37 7.41
C VAL A 313 -2.89 -13.72 7.57
N ASP A 314 -4.19 -13.75 7.36
CA ASP A 314 -4.95 -15.01 7.29
C ASP A 314 -4.53 -15.81 6.04
N PRO A 315 -4.14 -17.09 6.19
CA PRO A 315 -3.75 -17.94 5.07
C PRO A 315 -4.83 -18.07 3.97
N ALA A 316 -6.12 -18.03 4.31
CA ALA A 316 -7.19 -18.10 3.32
C ALA A 316 -7.22 -16.85 2.44
N GLN A 317 -6.96 -15.66 3.00
CA GLN A 317 -6.88 -14.41 2.25
C GLN A 317 -5.69 -14.44 1.28
N SER A 318 -4.51 -14.84 1.75
CA SER A 318 -3.31 -14.98 0.91
C SER A 318 -3.48 -16.06 -0.17
N ALA A 319 -4.15 -17.18 0.14
CA ALA A 319 -4.42 -18.25 -0.81
C ALA A 319 -5.33 -17.78 -1.97
N ALA A 320 -6.36 -16.97 -1.69
CA ALA A 320 -7.23 -16.43 -2.73
C ALA A 320 -6.46 -15.55 -3.71
N VAL A 321 -5.56 -14.68 -3.20
CA VAL A 321 -4.71 -13.83 -4.04
C VAL A 321 -3.71 -14.66 -4.84
N THR A 322 -3.01 -15.59 -4.22
CA THR A 322 -2.00 -16.40 -4.91
C THR A 322 -2.62 -17.35 -5.95
N ALA A 323 -3.81 -17.91 -5.69
CA ALA A 323 -4.55 -18.67 -6.70
C ALA A 323 -4.87 -17.80 -7.91
N PHE A 324 -5.42 -16.59 -7.71
CA PHE A 324 -5.74 -15.69 -8.80
C PHE A 324 -4.50 -15.26 -9.61
N LEU A 325 -3.36 -15.05 -8.97
CA LEU A 325 -2.14 -14.60 -9.65
C LEU A 325 -1.48 -15.71 -10.48
N PHE A 326 -1.63 -16.99 -10.12
CA PHE A 326 -0.85 -18.08 -10.71
C PHE A 326 -1.67 -19.22 -11.34
N ASP A 327 -2.99 -19.23 -11.18
CA ASP A 327 -3.89 -20.22 -11.81
C ASP A 327 -4.62 -19.57 -13.00
#